data_d973c17503d21d99b3d8733cd33c00e0
#
_entry.id   d973c17503d21d99b3d8733cd33c00e0
#
_cell.length_a   1.000
_cell.length_b   1.000
_cell.length_c   1.000
_cell.angle_alpha   90.00
_cell.angle_beta   90.00
_cell.angle_gamma   90.00
#
_symmetry.space_group_name_H-M   'P 1'
#
loop_
_entity.id
_entity.type
_entity.pdbx_description
1 polymer ?
#
loop_
_entity_poly.entity_id
_entity_poly.type
_entity_poly.pdbx_seq_one_letter_code
_entity_poly.pdbx_strand_id
1 'polypeptide(L)'
;MKLFNTLTRRKEEFVPLEEGKVRMYVCGPTVYNLIHIGNARPMIIFDTVRRYMEYKGYEVNYVSNFTDVDDKIIKKAIEEGVSAQEISERYIAECKKDMDGMNVKPATTNPQATQEIDGMISMIQTLVDKGYAYPAADGTVYFRVKKFKEYGKLSHKNLDDLQSGFRSLQVSGEDQKEDPLDFVLWKPKKEGEPSWPSPWCDGRPGWHIECSVMAKKYLGDEIDIHAGGEDLIFPHHENEIAQSECCNDKIFAKYWMHNAFLNIDNRKMSKSLGNFRTVREISEQYDLQVLRFFMLNAHYRSPLNFSADLMEAAKNALERITDAAANLKDRKAAAQTDTATDAEKELLAQAQEFVKKFEEAMDDDFNTADALAAIFELVKFCLLYTSPSPRD
;
A
#
# COMPACT_ATOMS: atom_id res chain seq x y z
N MET A 1 -15.46 4.66 13.97
CA MET A 1 -14.85 4.47 12.63
C MET A 1 -14.93 3.00 12.24
N LYS A 2 -15.39 2.73 11.02
CA LYS A 2 -15.49 1.37 10.46
C LYS A 2 -14.54 1.24 9.29
N LEU A 3 -14.03 0.04 9.05
CA LEU A 3 -13.24 -0.28 7.87
C LEU A 3 -13.64 -1.65 7.30
N PHE A 4 -13.49 -1.81 6.00
CA PHE A 4 -13.74 -3.09 5.33
C PHE A 4 -12.53 -4.00 5.51
N ASN A 5 -12.77 -5.17 6.12
CA ASN A 5 -11.75 -6.17 6.32
C ASN A 5 -11.86 -7.25 5.22
N THR A 6 -10.83 -7.37 4.37
CA THR A 6 -10.78 -8.37 3.30
C THR A 6 -10.89 -9.79 3.85
N LEU A 7 -10.34 -10.05 5.04
CA LEU A 7 -10.37 -11.36 5.67
C LEU A 7 -11.80 -11.83 5.97
N THR A 8 -12.65 -10.93 6.49
CA THR A 8 -14.04 -11.25 6.86
C THR A 8 -15.05 -10.85 5.80
N ARG A 9 -14.63 -10.06 4.80
CA ARG A 9 -15.48 -9.44 3.76
C ARG A 9 -16.60 -8.56 4.31
N ARG A 10 -16.36 -7.91 5.43
CA ARG A 10 -17.33 -7.06 6.13
C ARG A 10 -16.71 -5.74 6.55
N LYS A 11 -17.55 -4.71 6.68
CA LYS A 11 -17.19 -3.50 7.42
C LYS A 11 -17.28 -3.79 8.92
N GLU A 12 -16.21 -3.53 9.63
CA GLU A 12 -16.07 -3.80 11.06
C GLU A 12 -15.69 -2.52 11.80
N GLU A 13 -16.08 -2.39 13.06
CA GLU A 13 -15.58 -1.34 13.93
C GLU A 13 -14.07 -1.50 14.11
N PHE A 14 -13.34 -0.42 13.90
CA PHE A 14 -11.91 -0.42 14.16
C PHE A 14 -11.64 -0.35 15.66
N VAL A 15 -11.00 -1.38 16.17
CA VAL A 15 -10.54 -1.47 17.57
C VAL A 15 -9.05 -1.84 17.53
N PRO A 16 -8.14 -0.93 17.88
CA PRO A 16 -6.71 -1.20 17.86
C PRO A 16 -6.30 -2.26 18.90
N LEU A 17 -5.16 -2.90 18.70
CA LEU A 17 -4.55 -3.82 19.65
C LEU A 17 -4.12 -3.11 20.94
N GLU A 18 -3.71 -1.85 20.82
CA GLU A 18 -3.33 -0.99 21.93
C GLU A 18 -4.05 0.35 21.79
N GLU A 19 -4.75 0.78 22.86
CA GLU A 19 -5.53 2.01 22.83
C GLU A 19 -4.70 3.22 22.40
N GLY A 20 -5.22 3.99 21.45
CA GLY A 20 -4.57 5.18 20.91
C GLY A 20 -3.42 4.92 19.94
N LYS A 21 -3.04 3.66 19.70
CA LYS A 21 -1.93 3.32 18.78
C LYS A 21 -2.40 2.42 17.65
N VAL A 22 -1.75 2.57 16.49
CA VAL A 22 -2.02 1.73 15.30
C VAL A 22 -0.71 1.23 14.73
N ARG A 23 -0.59 -0.08 14.58
CA ARG A 23 0.53 -0.79 13.94
C ARG A 23 0.09 -1.13 12.52
N MET A 24 0.65 -0.43 11.54
CA MET A 24 0.24 -0.54 10.14
C MET A 24 1.41 -0.92 9.24
N TYR A 25 1.28 -2.04 8.53
CA TYR A 25 2.22 -2.49 7.52
C TYR A 25 1.61 -2.37 6.12
N VAL A 26 2.33 -1.76 5.20
CA VAL A 26 1.91 -1.64 3.79
C VAL A 26 3.03 -2.17 2.92
N CYS A 27 2.76 -3.22 2.13
CA CYS A 27 3.75 -3.78 1.22
C CYS A 27 4.23 -2.72 0.23
N GLY A 28 5.55 -2.53 0.21
CA GLY A 28 6.21 -1.56 -0.65
C GLY A 28 6.59 -2.13 -2.02
N PRO A 29 7.14 -1.30 -2.91
CA PRO A 29 7.48 -1.71 -4.25
C PRO A 29 8.78 -2.50 -4.32
N THR A 30 8.91 -3.35 -5.36
CA THR A 30 10.20 -3.87 -5.82
C THR A 30 10.91 -2.78 -6.60
N VAL A 31 12.13 -2.41 -6.16
CA VAL A 31 12.85 -1.22 -6.63
C VAL A 31 13.81 -1.54 -7.78
N TYR A 32 13.27 -1.88 -8.92
CA TYR A 32 14.03 -2.19 -10.15
C TYR A 32 13.84 -1.18 -11.27
N ASN A 33 12.88 -0.26 -11.15
CA ASN A 33 12.55 0.75 -12.16
C ASN A 33 11.77 1.90 -11.50
N LEU A 34 11.55 3.00 -12.25
CA LEU A 34 10.63 4.05 -11.85
C LEU A 34 9.25 3.44 -11.53
N ILE A 35 8.61 3.93 -10.47
CA ILE A 35 7.29 3.46 -10.09
C ILE A 35 6.24 3.88 -11.13
N HIS A 36 5.29 2.99 -11.38
CA HIS A 36 4.15 3.31 -12.23
C HIS A 36 2.96 3.79 -11.41
N ILE A 37 1.99 4.42 -12.07
CA ILE A 37 0.81 4.98 -11.40
C ILE A 37 0.00 3.94 -10.61
N GLY A 38 0.08 2.66 -10.97
CA GLY A 38 -0.52 1.57 -10.19
C GLY A 38 0.18 1.34 -8.84
N ASN A 39 1.52 1.55 -8.75
CA ASN A 39 2.24 1.53 -7.48
C ASN A 39 1.94 2.79 -6.64
N ALA A 40 1.71 3.93 -7.29
CA ALA A 40 1.37 5.17 -6.61
C ALA A 40 0.03 5.07 -5.85
N ARG A 41 -0.93 4.29 -6.36
CA ARG A 41 -2.26 4.17 -5.77
C ARG A 41 -2.23 3.72 -4.31
N PRO A 42 -1.66 2.55 -3.94
CA PRO A 42 -1.57 2.16 -2.53
C PRO A 42 -0.78 3.15 -1.69
N MET A 43 0.28 3.78 -2.22
CA MET A 43 1.06 4.77 -1.49
C MET A 43 0.22 5.98 -1.09
N ILE A 44 -0.59 6.51 -2.01
CA ILE A 44 -1.48 7.64 -1.78
C ILE A 44 -2.64 7.26 -0.83
N ILE A 45 -3.29 6.12 -1.09
CA ILE A 45 -4.45 5.67 -0.32
C ILE A 45 -4.07 5.42 1.13
N PHE A 46 -3.02 4.64 1.38
CA PHE A 46 -2.67 4.28 2.75
C PHE A 46 -1.94 5.40 3.50
N ASP A 47 -1.31 6.36 2.82
CA ASP A 47 -0.92 7.63 3.40
C ASP A 47 -2.14 8.44 3.86
N THR A 48 -3.21 8.44 3.09
CA THR A 48 -4.46 9.12 3.46
C THR A 48 -5.14 8.44 4.65
N VAL A 49 -5.18 7.10 4.68
CA VAL A 49 -5.64 6.32 5.84
C VAL A 49 -4.85 6.69 7.09
N ARG A 50 -3.50 6.68 7.00
CA ARG A 50 -2.61 7.08 8.09
C ARG A 50 -2.92 8.49 8.59
N ARG A 51 -3.00 9.48 7.68
CA ARG A 51 -3.27 10.88 8.03
C ARG A 51 -4.62 11.06 8.71
N TYR A 52 -5.64 10.34 8.26
CA TYR A 52 -6.96 10.41 8.89
C TYR A 52 -6.96 9.75 10.27
N MET A 53 -6.29 8.62 10.46
CA MET A 53 -6.12 8.02 11.80
C MET A 53 -5.36 8.96 12.75
N GLU A 54 -4.29 9.62 12.28
CA GLU A 54 -3.57 10.63 13.05
C GLU A 54 -4.48 11.84 13.39
N TYR A 55 -5.32 12.27 12.45
CA TYR A 55 -6.34 13.31 12.69
C TYR A 55 -7.34 12.90 13.78
N LYS A 56 -7.73 11.63 13.84
CA LYS A 56 -8.60 11.08 14.89
C LYS A 56 -7.87 10.85 16.23
N GLY A 57 -6.59 11.19 16.32
CA GLY A 57 -5.79 11.15 17.55
C GLY A 57 -4.99 9.87 17.77
N TYR A 58 -4.91 8.96 16.80
CA TYR A 58 -4.06 7.78 16.92
C TYR A 58 -2.59 8.09 16.64
N GLU A 59 -1.69 7.47 17.40
CA GLU A 59 -0.28 7.36 17.06
C GLU A 59 -0.10 6.19 16.07
N VAL A 60 0.25 6.50 14.83
CA VAL A 60 0.37 5.49 13.77
C VAL A 60 1.82 5.13 13.52
N ASN A 61 2.23 3.91 13.88
CA ASN A 61 3.50 3.33 13.45
C ASN A 61 3.31 2.70 12.06
N TYR A 62 3.69 3.45 11.02
CA TYR A 62 3.54 3.08 9.61
C TYR A 62 4.84 2.52 9.06
N VAL A 63 4.84 1.25 8.69
CA VAL A 63 5.99 0.56 8.08
C VAL A 63 5.67 0.21 6.64
N SER A 64 6.57 0.57 5.72
CA SER A 64 6.49 0.17 4.32
C SER A 64 7.89 -0.14 3.80
N ASN A 65 8.09 -1.35 3.30
CA ASN A 65 9.40 -1.83 2.89
C ASN A 65 9.79 -1.39 1.48
N PHE A 66 11.08 -1.58 1.18
CA PHE A 66 11.57 -1.70 -0.19
C PHE A 66 12.10 -3.12 -0.41
N THR A 67 11.53 -3.82 -1.41
CA THR A 67 12.10 -5.08 -1.89
C THR A 67 13.28 -4.75 -2.78
N ASP A 68 14.48 -4.87 -2.23
CA ASP A 68 15.76 -4.50 -2.86
C ASP A 68 16.58 -5.71 -3.32
N VAL A 69 16.01 -6.91 -3.23
CA VAL A 69 16.53 -8.16 -3.80
C VAL A 69 15.40 -8.95 -4.47
N ASP A 70 15.44 -9.07 -5.81
CA ASP A 70 14.42 -9.75 -6.61
C ASP A 70 14.98 -10.13 -7.98
N ASP A 71 14.38 -11.11 -8.65
CA ASP A 71 14.79 -11.54 -10.00
C ASP A 71 14.79 -10.38 -11.01
N LYS A 72 13.87 -9.39 -10.86
CA LYS A 72 13.80 -8.22 -11.76
C LYS A 72 14.96 -7.26 -11.54
N ILE A 73 15.39 -7.08 -10.29
CA ILE A 73 16.54 -6.24 -9.94
C ILE A 73 17.81 -6.88 -10.50
N ILE A 74 17.99 -8.18 -10.28
CA ILE A 74 19.15 -8.96 -10.75
C ILE A 74 19.24 -8.90 -12.29
N LYS A 75 18.12 -9.16 -12.97
CA LYS A 75 18.06 -9.09 -14.43
C LYS A 75 18.49 -7.71 -14.95
N LYS A 76 17.97 -6.65 -14.35
CA LYS A 76 18.29 -5.28 -14.73
C LYS A 76 19.75 -4.93 -14.44
N ALA A 77 20.29 -5.39 -13.33
CA ALA A 77 21.71 -5.21 -13.00
C ALA A 77 22.63 -5.86 -14.05
N ILE A 78 22.30 -7.08 -14.47
CA ILE A 78 23.03 -7.78 -15.55
C ILE A 78 22.91 -7.02 -16.88
N GLU A 79 21.71 -6.56 -17.25
CA GLU A 79 21.45 -5.79 -18.49
C GLU A 79 22.23 -4.47 -18.52
N GLU A 80 22.39 -3.79 -17.37
CA GLU A 80 23.10 -2.51 -17.26
C GLU A 80 24.61 -2.67 -16.92
N GLY A 81 25.07 -3.88 -16.58
CA GLY A 81 26.47 -4.14 -16.22
C GLY A 81 26.87 -3.53 -14.87
N VAL A 82 25.92 -3.41 -13.92
CA VAL A 82 26.11 -2.85 -12.57
C VAL A 82 25.69 -3.86 -11.50
N SER A 83 25.89 -3.54 -10.24
CA SER A 83 25.45 -4.40 -9.13
C SER A 83 23.94 -4.29 -8.87
N ALA A 84 23.34 -5.34 -8.31
CA ALA A 84 21.95 -5.31 -7.86
C ALA A 84 21.71 -4.23 -6.80
N GLN A 85 22.69 -4.00 -5.93
CA GLN A 85 22.66 -2.94 -4.92
C GLN A 85 22.56 -1.55 -5.57
N GLU A 86 23.37 -1.29 -6.59
CA GLU A 86 23.34 0.00 -7.31
C GLU A 86 22.00 0.26 -8.00
N ILE A 87 21.37 -0.78 -8.57
CA ILE A 87 20.02 -0.68 -9.12
C ILE A 87 19.01 -0.32 -8.01
N SER A 88 19.01 -1.06 -6.91
CA SER A 88 18.04 -0.84 -5.85
C SER A 88 18.20 0.52 -5.18
N GLU A 89 19.42 0.95 -4.86
CA GLU A 89 19.68 2.27 -4.26
C GLU A 89 19.20 3.41 -5.17
N ARG A 90 19.49 3.31 -6.48
CA ARG A 90 19.02 4.27 -7.49
C ARG A 90 17.50 4.38 -7.47
N TYR A 91 16.79 3.26 -7.58
CA TYR A 91 15.33 3.29 -7.67
C TYR A 91 14.61 3.50 -6.34
N ILE A 92 15.25 3.24 -5.20
CA ILE A 92 14.77 3.74 -3.89
C ILE A 92 14.79 5.27 -3.87
N ALA A 93 15.88 5.89 -4.31
CA ALA A 93 15.99 7.35 -4.36
C ALA A 93 14.94 7.98 -5.30
N GLU A 94 14.76 7.38 -6.50
CA GLU A 94 13.74 7.84 -7.46
C GLU A 94 12.32 7.63 -6.94
N CYS A 95 12.03 6.51 -6.27
CA CYS A 95 10.74 6.25 -5.64
C CYS A 95 10.42 7.28 -4.55
N LYS A 96 11.38 7.58 -3.68
CA LYS A 96 11.21 8.61 -2.62
C LYS A 96 10.94 9.98 -3.21
N LYS A 97 11.60 10.35 -4.31
CA LYS A 97 11.36 11.60 -5.03
C LYS A 97 9.94 11.69 -5.58
N ASP A 98 9.46 10.60 -6.20
CA ASP A 98 8.09 10.54 -6.72
C ASP A 98 7.06 10.57 -5.59
N MET A 99 7.33 9.88 -4.46
CA MET A 99 6.48 9.93 -3.26
C MET A 99 6.40 11.35 -2.67
N ASP A 100 7.51 12.07 -2.59
CA ASP A 100 7.54 13.46 -2.12
C ASP A 100 6.71 14.37 -3.02
N GLY A 101 6.86 14.24 -4.35
CA GLY A 101 6.05 14.98 -5.31
C GLY A 101 4.54 14.73 -5.16
N MET A 102 4.15 13.50 -4.81
CA MET A 102 2.75 13.15 -4.49
C MET A 102 2.33 13.55 -3.07
N ASN A 103 3.18 14.24 -2.30
CA ASN A 103 2.95 14.57 -0.89
C ASN A 103 2.61 13.35 -0.03
N VAL A 104 3.24 12.22 -0.30
CA VAL A 104 3.16 11.02 0.54
C VAL A 104 4.10 11.20 1.73
N LYS A 105 3.56 11.16 2.93
CA LYS A 105 4.33 11.32 4.18
C LYS A 105 5.35 10.18 4.31
N PRO A 106 6.63 10.46 4.63
CA PRO A 106 7.60 9.40 4.88
C PRO A 106 7.07 8.38 5.89
N ALA A 107 7.29 7.08 5.64
CA ALA A 107 6.95 6.04 6.59
C ALA A 107 7.70 6.24 7.91
N THR A 108 7.17 5.71 9.01
CA THR A 108 7.90 5.68 10.29
C THR A 108 9.18 4.88 10.10
N THR A 109 9.10 3.80 9.33
CA THR A 109 10.27 2.98 8.96
C THR A 109 10.09 2.45 7.53
N ASN A 110 11.16 2.55 6.73
CA ASN A 110 11.25 1.93 5.40
C ASN A 110 12.36 0.85 5.43
N PRO A 111 12.08 -0.37 5.91
CA PRO A 111 13.09 -1.43 5.92
C PRO A 111 13.40 -1.92 4.51
N GLN A 112 14.62 -2.41 4.31
CA GLN A 112 15.08 -3.04 3.08
C GLN A 112 15.27 -4.54 3.31
N ALA A 113 14.86 -5.37 2.37
CA ALA A 113 14.93 -6.83 2.49
C ALA A 113 16.36 -7.32 2.74
N THR A 114 17.36 -6.72 2.07
CA THR A 114 18.78 -7.09 2.23
C THR A 114 19.34 -6.83 3.63
N GLN A 115 18.70 -5.97 4.41
CA GLN A 115 19.10 -5.65 5.80
C GLN A 115 18.47 -6.59 6.82
N GLU A 116 17.56 -7.48 6.40
CA GLU A 116 16.76 -8.33 7.28
C GLU A 116 17.00 -9.84 7.07
N ILE A 117 18.07 -10.21 6.38
CA ILE A 117 18.40 -11.58 6.00
C ILE A 117 18.48 -12.52 7.22
N ASP A 118 19.14 -12.10 8.30
CA ASP A 118 19.28 -12.92 9.53
C ASP A 118 17.92 -13.22 10.14
N GLY A 119 17.01 -12.25 10.14
CA GLY A 119 15.63 -12.41 10.58
C GLY A 119 14.85 -13.40 9.71
N MET A 120 15.06 -13.34 8.39
CA MET A 120 14.43 -14.28 7.43
C MET A 120 14.93 -15.70 7.65
N ILE A 121 16.25 -15.91 7.79
CA ILE A 121 16.84 -17.22 8.09
C ILE A 121 16.28 -17.76 9.41
N SER A 122 16.20 -16.94 10.45
CA SER A 122 15.66 -17.34 11.75
C SER A 122 14.18 -17.74 11.68
N MET A 123 13.35 -16.97 10.94
CA MET A 123 11.93 -17.33 10.77
C MET A 123 11.77 -18.61 9.96
N ILE A 124 12.53 -18.79 8.88
CA ILE A 124 12.51 -20.00 8.06
C ILE A 124 12.95 -21.21 8.91
N GLN A 125 14.01 -21.08 9.72
CA GLN A 125 14.44 -22.16 10.60
C GLN A 125 13.36 -22.55 11.61
N THR A 126 12.67 -21.57 12.19
CA THR A 126 11.52 -21.81 13.08
C THR A 126 10.43 -22.61 12.38
N LEU A 127 10.11 -22.25 11.12
CA LEU A 127 9.12 -22.97 10.31
C LEU A 127 9.57 -24.40 9.98
N VAL A 128 10.87 -24.62 9.74
CA VAL A 128 11.44 -25.97 9.53
C VAL A 128 11.34 -26.79 10.81
N ASP A 129 11.73 -26.25 11.95
CA ASP A 129 11.71 -26.93 13.26
C ASP A 129 10.28 -27.29 13.68
N LYS A 130 9.30 -26.45 13.37
CA LYS A 130 7.86 -26.73 13.57
C LYS A 130 7.27 -27.67 12.51
N GLY A 131 8.03 -28.02 11.47
CA GLY A 131 7.63 -28.91 10.37
C GLY A 131 6.71 -28.28 9.34
N TYR A 132 6.54 -26.94 9.34
CA TYR A 132 5.81 -26.19 8.30
C TYR A 132 6.65 -25.92 7.06
N ALA A 133 7.96 -26.09 7.14
CA ALA A 133 8.85 -25.94 5.99
C ALA A 133 9.80 -27.13 5.89
N TYR A 134 10.44 -27.31 4.73
CA TYR A 134 11.42 -28.36 4.49
C TYR A 134 12.49 -27.92 3.50
N PRO A 135 13.75 -28.31 3.71
CA PRO A 135 14.81 -28.15 2.72
C PRO A 135 14.74 -29.26 1.68
N ALA A 136 14.86 -28.90 0.41
CA ALA A 136 15.03 -29.83 -0.70
C ALA A 136 16.51 -30.18 -0.92
N ALA A 137 16.79 -31.15 -1.81
CA ALA A 137 18.14 -31.65 -2.02
C ALA A 137 19.13 -30.62 -2.57
N ASP A 138 18.65 -29.61 -3.29
CA ASP A 138 19.45 -28.51 -3.84
C ASP A 138 19.65 -27.34 -2.85
N GLY A 139 19.08 -27.45 -1.63
CA GLY A 139 19.10 -26.40 -0.61
C GLY A 139 17.98 -25.37 -0.71
N THR A 140 17.05 -25.51 -1.68
CA THR A 140 15.81 -24.72 -1.70
C THR A 140 14.96 -25.06 -0.48
N VAL A 141 14.42 -24.05 0.21
CA VAL A 141 13.48 -24.30 1.31
C VAL A 141 12.08 -23.94 0.88
N TYR A 142 11.15 -24.86 1.06
CA TYR A 142 9.73 -24.69 0.73
C TYR A 142 8.85 -24.67 1.97
N PHE A 143 7.77 -23.90 1.91
CA PHE A 143 6.68 -23.92 2.89
C PHE A 143 5.66 -24.99 2.50
N ARG A 144 5.23 -25.83 3.47
CA ARG A 144 4.20 -26.87 3.28
C ARG A 144 2.80 -26.28 3.42
N VAL A 145 2.20 -25.87 2.31
CA VAL A 145 0.88 -25.22 2.30
C VAL A 145 -0.19 -26.08 2.96
N LYS A 146 -0.24 -27.37 2.67
CA LYS A 146 -1.25 -28.29 3.22
C LYS A 146 -1.19 -28.49 4.73
N LYS A 147 -0.08 -28.13 5.38
CA LYS A 147 0.01 -28.17 6.85
C LYS A 147 -0.70 -27.00 7.53
N PHE A 148 -0.82 -25.87 6.86
CA PHE A 148 -1.59 -24.75 7.36
C PHE A 148 -3.06 -24.87 6.93
N LYS A 149 -3.89 -25.42 7.82
CA LYS A 149 -5.30 -25.76 7.52
C LYS A 149 -6.16 -24.57 7.10
N GLU A 150 -5.78 -23.37 7.50
CA GLU A 150 -6.50 -22.15 7.20
C GLU A 150 -5.99 -21.43 5.92
N TYR A 151 -5.09 -22.09 5.15
CA TYR A 151 -4.60 -21.50 3.90
C TYR A 151 -5.75 -21.23 2.93
N GLY A 152 -5.78 -20.03 2.38
CA GLY A 152 -6.89 -19.55 1.55
C GLY A 152 -7.92 -18.71 2.31
N LYS A 153 -7.75 -18.49 3.63
CA LYS A 153 -8.72 -17.73 4.44
C LYS A 153 -8.84 -16.26 4.04
N LEU A 154 -7.77 -15.61 3.54
CA LEU A 154 -7.80 -14.24 3.07
C LEU A 154 -8.35 -14.13 1.66
N SER A 155 -7.85 -14.96 0.75
CA SER A 155 -8.25 -14.96 -0.67
C SER A 155 -9.60 -15.62 -0.92
N HIS A 156 -10.09 -16.37 0.07
CA HIS A 156 -11.29 -17.21 -0.01
C HIS A 156 -11.24 -18.23 -1.16
N LYS A 157 -10.02 -18.68 -1.48
CA LYS A 157 -9.77 -19.70 -2.49
C LYS A 157 -9.76 -21.09 -1.87
N ASN A 158 -10.40 -22.02 -2.56
CA ASN A 158 -10.32 -23.43 -2.17
C ASN A 158 -8.99 -24.02 -2.67
N LEU A 159 -8.31 -24.82 -1.83
CA LEU A 159 -7.06 -25.50 -2.19
C LEU A 159 -7.23 -26.42 -3.41
N ASP A 160 -8.38 -27.06 -3.57
CA ASP A 160 -8.65 -27.95 -4.70
C ASP A 160 -8.73 -27.19 -6.03
N ASP A 161 -9.30 -25.97 -6.01
CA ASP A 161 -9.36 -25.09 -7.18
C ASP A 161 -7.97 -24.57 -7.55
N LEU A 162 -7.13 -24.29 -6.57
CA LEU A 162 -5.74 -23.87 -6.78
C LEU A 162 -4.91 -24.98 -7.43
N GLN A 163 -5.07 -26.25 -7.02
CA GLN A 163 -4.36 -27.39 -7.61
C GLN A 163 -4.69 -27.58 -9.09
N SER A 164 -5.93 -27.33 -9.50
CA SER A 164 -6.34 -27.46 -10.90
C SER A 164 -5.70 -26.40 -11.80
N GLY A 165 -5.46 -25.21 -11.28
CA GLY A 165 -4.79 -24.09 -11.99
C GLY A 165 -3.27 -24.28 -12.14
N PHE A 166 -2.62 -24.88 -11.14
CA PHE A 166 -1.16 -25.10 -11.15
C PHE A 166 -0.69 -26.22 -12.07
N ARG A 167 -1.53 -27.20 -12.38
CA ARG A 167 -1.19 -28.31 -13.31
C ARG A 167 -0.84 -27.86 -14.72
N SER A 168 -1.14 -26.60 -15.09
CA SER A 168 -0.85 -26.06 -16.41
C SER A 168 0.44 -25.25 -16.53
N LEU A 169 1.14 -24.96 -15.42
CA LEU A 169 2.35 -24.13 -15.37
C LEU A 169 3.51 -24.95 -14.78
N GLN A 170 4.12 -25.80 -15.58
CA GLN A 170 5.42 -26.39 -15.23
C GLN A 170 6.52 -25.33 -15.39
N VAL A 171 7.05 -24.84 -14.28
CA VAL A 171 8.26 -24.01 -14.24
C VAL A 171 9.45 -24.93 -13.94
N SER A 172 10.51 -24.83 -14.71
CA SER A 172 11.74 -25.63 -14.51
C SER A 172 12.32 -25.38 -13.11
N GLY A 173 12.54 -26.47 -12.33
CA GLY A 173 13.06 -26.46 -10.97
C GLY A 173 12.00 -26.78 -9.89
N GLU A 174 10.77 -27.10 -10.26
CA GLU A 174 9.69 -27.46 -9.33
C GLU A 174 9.62 -28.95 -9.00
N ASP A 175 10.50 -29.78 -9.58
CA ASP A 175 10.50 -31.24 -9.41
C ASP A 175 10.84 -31.71 -7.98
N GLN A 176 11.24 -30.79 -7.09
CA GLN A 176 11.63 -31.09 -5.71
C GLN A 176 10.57 -30.71 -4.66
N LYS A 177 9.42 -30.18 -5.07
CA LYS A 177 8.32 -29.87 -4.16
C LYS A 177 7.59 -31.13 -3.70
N GLU A 178 7.29 -31.22 -2.40
CA GLU A 178 6.41 -32.27 -1.87
C GLU A 178 4.97 -32.13 -2.39
N ASP A 179 4.52 -30.86 -2.60
CA ASP A 179 3.21 -30.53 -3.16
C ASP A 179 3.33 -29.33 -4.12
N PRO A 180 2.59 -29.32 -5.26
CA PRO A 180 2.61 -28.20 -6.21
C PRO A 180 2.25 -26.83 -5.64
N LEU A 181 1.48 -26.80 -4.55
CA LEU A 181 1.09 -25.56 -3.87
C LEU A 181 2.18 -24.99 -2.98
N ASP A 182 3.21 -25.78 -2.64
CA ASP A 182 4.28 -25.31 -1.77
C ASP A 182 5.04 -24.16 -2.42
N PHE A 183 5.38 -23.15 -1.64
CA PHE A 183 6.07 -21.98 -2.14
C PHE A 183 7.45 -21.80 -1.50
N VAL A 184 8.32 -21.10 -2.23
CA VAL A 184 9.73 -20.95 -1.87
C VAL A 184 9.91 -19.93 -0.76
N LEU A 185 10.66 -20.32 0.27
CA LEU A 185 11.13 -19.46 1.37
C LEU A 185 12.59 -19.04 1.20
N TRP A 186 13.46 -19.93 0.66
CA TRP A 186 14.87 -19.70 0.40
C TRP A 186 15.27 -20.34 -0.92
N LYS A 187 16.04 -19.61 -1.76
CA LYS A 187 16.51 -20.06 -3.08
C LYS A 187 18.03 -20.21 -3.07
N PRO A 188 18.61 -21.30 -3.62
CA PRO A 188 20.04 -21.40 -3.85
C PRO A 188 20.54 -20.27 -4.75
N LYS A 189 21.78 -19.83 -4.53
CA LYS A 189 22.42 -18.83 -5.38
C LYS A 189 22.62 -19.35 -6.79
N LYS A 190 22.52 -18.43 -7.75
CA LYS A 190 22.99 -18.63 -9.10
C LYS A 190 24.19 -17.71 -9.38
N GLU A 191 24.93 -18.02 -10.42
CA GLU A 191 26.07 -17.19 -10.83
C GLU A 191 25.63 -15.75 -11.14
N GLY A 192 26.33 -14.77 -10.56
CA GLY A 192 26.02 -13.34 -10.71
C GLY A 192 24.91 -12.82 -9.82
N GLU A 193 24.25 -13.64 -8.99
CA GLU A 193 23.23 -13.20 -8.03
C GLU A 193 23.81 -12.84 -6.66
N PRO A 194 23.26 -11.83 -5.96
CA PRO A 194 23.58 -11.61 -4.56
C PRO A 194 23.16 -12.83 -3.72
N SER A 195 23.96 -13.19 -2.74
CA SER A 195 23.68 -14.35 -1.89
C SER A 195 24.24 -14.18 -0.48
N TRP A 196 23.60 -14.87 0.44
CA TRP A 196 23.96 -14.90 1.85
C TRP A 196 24.11 -16.36 2.33
N PRO A 197 25.01 -16.62 3.27
CA PRO A 197 25.13 -17.94 3.87
C PRO A 197 23.88 -18.28 4.68
N SER A 198 23.43 -19.53 4.58
CA SER A 198 22.32 -20.05 5.38
C SER A 198 22.59 -21.50 5.80
N PRO A 199 21.84 -22.07 6.76
CA PRO A 199 21.97 -23.48 7.14
C PRO A 199 21.73 -24.49 5.99
N TRP A 200 21.04 -24.07 4.93
CA TRP A 200 20.62 -24.94 3.82
C TRP A 200 21.55 -24.80 2.60
N CYS A 201 21.89 -23.60 2.23
CA CYS A 201 22.83 -23.28 1.16
C CYS A 201 23.12 -21.79 1.15
N ASP A 202 24.21 -21.38 0.47
CA ASP A 202 24.36 -19.99 0.03
C ASP A 202 23.21 -19.63 -0.92
N GLY A 203 22.50 -18.53 -0.65
CA GLY A 203 21.31 -18.21 -1.42
C GLY A 203 20.66 -16.89 -1.04
N ARG A 204 19.40 -16.76 -1.37
CA ARG A 204 18.59 -15.56 -1.12
C ARG A 204 17.16 -15.89 -0.73
N PRO A 205 16.45 -14.96 -0.04
CA PRO A 205 15.06 -15.19 0.37
C PRO A 205 14.10 -15.32 -0.82
N GLY A 206 13.01 -16.03 -0.60
CA GLY A 206 11.81 -15.92 -1.40
C GLY A 206 11.09 -14.60 -1.13
N TRP A 207 10.27 -14.15 -2.06
CA TRP A 207 9.61 -12.84 -1.97
C TRP A 207 8.67 -12.69 -0.76
N HIS A 208 8.01 -13.76 -0.35
CA HIS A 208 6.94 -13.67 0.66
C HIS A 208 7.46 -13.57 2.10
N ILE A 209 8.67 -14.08 2.39
CA ILE A 209 9.22 -14.10 3.74
C ILE A 209 9.66 -12.69 4.21
N GLU A 210 9.98 -11.81 3.28
CA GLU A 210 10.47 -10.46 3.56
C GLU A 210 9.51 -9.66 4.42
N CYS A 211 8.26 -9.51 3.95
CA CYS A 211 7.24 -8.72 4.63
C CYS A 211 6.84 -9.31 5.99
N SER A 212 6.76 -10.64 6.10
CA SER A 212 6.48 -11.31 7.38
C SER A 212 7.54 -10.98 8.45
N VAL A 213 8.81 -11.01 8.07
CA VAL A 213 9.93 -10.71 8.98
C VAL A 213 9.98 -9.24 9.33
N MET A 214 9.84 -8.35 8.34
CA MET A 214 9.87 -6.92 8.58
C MET A 214 8.68 -6.45 9.41
N ALA A 215 7.47 -6.96 9.16
CA ALA A 215 6.30 -6.67 9.99
C ALA A 215 6.54 -7.09 11.45
N LYS A 216 7.00 -8.32 11.67
CA LYS A 216 7.33 -8.83 13.01
C LYS A 216 8.37 -7.97 13.72
N LYS A 217 9.45 -7.62 13.06
CA LYS A 217 10.57 -6.86 13.65
C LYS A 217 10.17 -5.46 14.08
N TYR A 218 9.40 -4.75 13.25
CA TYR A 218 9.11 -3.33 13.46
C TYR A 218 7.76 -3.06 14.11
N LEU A 219 6.82 -4.01 14.06
CA LEU A 219 5.47 -3.84 14.57
C LEU A 219 5.06 -4.92 15.59
N GLY A 220 5.77 -6.05 15.65
CA GLY A 220 5.48 -7.16 16.55
C GLY A 220 4.82 -8.35 15.88
N ASP A 221 4.50 -9.40 16.68
CA ASP A 221 3.93 -10.65 16.18
C ASP A 221 2.50 -10.48 15.63
N GLU A 222 1.76 -9.52 16.17
CA GLU A 222 0.40 -9.14 15.77
C GLU A 222 0.39 -7.65 15.42
N ILE A 223 -0.29 -7.32 14.32
CA ILE A 223 -0.44 -5.94 13.86
C ILE A 223 -1.91 -5.56 13.69
N ASP A 224 -2.22 -4.27 13.73
CA ASP A 224 -3.59 -3.81 13.53
C ASP A 224 -4.01 -3.92 12.07
N ILE A 225 -3.24 -3.34 11.15
CA ILE A 225 -3.58 -3.26 9.73
C ILE A 225 -2.43 -3.77 8.88
N HIS A 226 -2.74 -4.71 7.99
CA HIS A 226 -1.89 -5.07 6.86
C HIS A 226 -2.57 -4.66 5.56
N ALA A 227 -1.85 -3.98 4.66
CA ALA A 227 -2.46 -3.39 3.48
C ALA A 227 -1.59 -3.46 2.21
N GLY A 228 -2.24 -3.32 1.05
CA GLY A 228 -1.58 -3.29 -0.26
C GLY A 228 -2.58 -3.25 -1.41
N GLY A 229 -2.11 -3.50 -2.63
CA GLY A 229 -2.96 -3.69 -3.80
C GLY A 229 -3.74 -5.02 -3.74
N GLU A 230 -4.90 -5.09 -4.36
CA GLU A 230 -5.70 -6.33 -4.40
C GLU A 230 -5.01 -7.49 -5.12
N ASP A 231 -4.01 -7.21 -5.96
CA ASP A 231 -3.15 -8.22 -6.59
C ASP A 231 -2.25 -8.96 -5.58
N LEU A 232 -2.01 -8.36 -4.42
CA LEU A 232 -1.23 -8.98 -3.34
C LEU A 232 -2.05 -9.93 -2.48
N ILE A 233 -3.39 -9.89 -2.52
CA ILE A 233 -4.25 -10.79 -1.72
C ILE A 233 -3.80 -12.24 -1.90
N PHE A 234 -3.55 -12.65 -3.16
CA PHE A 234 -3.06 -13.97 -3.49
C PHE A 234 -2.02 -13.90 -4.62
N PRO A 235 -0.85 -14.55 -4.49
CA PRO A 235 -0.48 -15.40 -3.35
C PRO A 235 0.22 -14.68 -2.19
N HIS A 236 0.64 -13.40 -2.34
CA HIS A 236 1.62 -12.77 -1.45
C HIS A 236 1.13 -12.67 0.01
N HIS A 237 0.02 -11.99 0.27
CA HIS A 237 -0.51 -11.80 1.63
C HIS A 237 -1.03 -13.12 2.24
N GLU A 238 -1.59 -14.02 1.43
CA GLU A 238 -1.96 -15.36 1.90
C GLU A 238 -0.74 -16.14 2.41
N ASN A 239 0.38 -16.04 1.69
CA ASN A 239 1.64 -16.69 2.08
C ASN A 239 2.25 -16.03 3.30
N GLU A 240 2.15 -14.71 3.45
CA GLU A 240 2.59 -14.00 4.65
C GLU A 240 1.80 -14.43 5.90
N ILE A 241 0.48 -14.61 5.77
CA ILE A 241 -0.35 -15.16 6.85
C ILE A 241 0.18 -16.55 7.27
N ALA A 242 0.37 -17.43 6.29
CA ALA A 242 0.85 -18.79 6.57
C ALA A 242 2.20 -18.77 7.29
N GLN A 243 3.15 -17.98 6.81
CA GLN A 243 4.47 -17.84 7.43
C GLN A 243 4.39 -17.29 8.86
N SER A 244 3.70 -16.16 9.02
CA SER A 244 3.66 -15.43 10.29
C SER A 244 2.87 -16.20 11.35
N GLU A 245 1.70 -16.72 11.03
CA GLU A 245 0.87 -17.44 11.99
C GLU A 245 1.46 -18.79 12.38
N CYS A 246 2.05 -19.54 11.45
CA CYS A 246 2.75 -20.78 11.77
C CYS A 246 4.03 -20.55 12.58
N CYS A 247 4.73 -19.44 12.35
CA CYS A 247 5.94 -19.10 13.11
C CYS A 247 5.61 -18.67 14.54
N ASN A 248 4.60 -17.79 14.70
CA ASN A 248 4.35 -17.07 15.94
C ASN A 248 3.21 -17.64 16.79
N ASP A 249 2.42 -18.60 16.27
CA ASP A 249 1.20 -19.16 16.90
C ASP A 249 0.18 -18.07 17.32
N LYS A 250 0.09 -17.00 16.51
CA LYS A 250 -0.78 -15.84 16.72
C LYS A 250 -1.39 -15.38 15.41
N ILE A 251 -2.51 -14.68 15.47
CA ILE A 251 -3.08 -13.98 14.31
C ILE A 251 -2.06 -12.92 13.85
N PHE A 252 -1.77 -12.88 12.55
CA PHE A 252 -0.78 -11.95 12.01
C PHE A 252 -1.30 -10.52 11.96
N ALA A 253 -2.43 -10.28 11.31
CA ALA A 253 -3.02 -8.96 11.21
C ALA A 253 -4.53 -9.00 11.50
N LYS A 254 -5.02 -8.03 12.27
CA LYS A 254 -6.42 -7.93 12.66
C LYS A 254 -7.30 -7.48 11.50
N TYR A 255 -6.81 -6.53 10.71
CA TYR A 255 -7.52 -5.97 9.56
C TYR A 255 -6.66 -6.03 8.32
N TRP A 256 -7.26 -6.49 7.21
CA TRP A 256 -6.64 -6.57 5.89
C TRP A 256 -7.32 -5.60 4.94
N MET A 257 -6.56 -4.62 4.45
CA MET A 257 -7.08 -3.58 3.56
C MET A 257 -6.43 -3.65 2.18
N HIS A 258 -7.25 -3.65 1.13
CA HIS A 258 -6.75 -3.72 -0.24
C HIS A 258 -7.39 -2.67 -1.12
N ASN A 259 -6.56 -1.92 -1.86
CA ASN A 259 -7.06 -1.03 -2.90
C ASN A 259 -7.24 -1.78 -4.22
N ALA A 260 -8.31 -1.43 -4.94
CA ALA A 260 -8.60 -2.01 -6.24
C ALA A 260 -7.63 -1.54 -7.32
N PHE A 261 -7.67 -2.21 -8.49
CA PHE A 261 -6.81 -1.93 -9.64
C PHE A 261 -7.02 -0.54 -10.25
N LEU A 262 -5.96 -0.07 -10.91
CA LEU A 262 -5.98 1.05 -11.82
C LEU A 262 -6.01 0.54 -13.27
N ASN A 263 -7.00 0.99 -14.04
CA ASN A 263 -7.08 0.78 -15.47
C ASN A 263 -6.60 2.03 -16.21
N ILE A 264 -6.14 1.87 -17.45
CA ILE A 264 -5.79 2.97 -18.34
C ILE A 264 -6.68 2.84 -19.59
N ASP A 265 -7.46 3.88 -19.87
CA ASP A 265 -8.41 3.92 -20.99
C ASP A 265 -9.30 2.66 -21.03
N ASN A 266 -9.85 2.30 -19.87
CA ASN A 266 -10.69 1.12 -19.62
C ASN A 266 -10.02 -0.23 -19.91
N ARG A 267 -8.69 -0.28 -19.94
CA ARG A 267 -7.92 -1.50 -20.14
C ARG A 267 -6.96 -1.69 -18.96
N LYS A 268 -6.70 -2.94 -18.60
CA LYS A 268 -5.67 -3.26 -17.61
C LYS A 268 -4.31 -2.70 -18.05
N MET A 269 -3.61 -2.01 -17.15
CA MET A 269 -2.27 -1.52 -17.40
C MET A 269 -1.30 -2.70 -17.55
N SER A 270 -0.55 -2.75 -18.68
CA SER A 270 0.54 -3.71 -18.87
C SER A 270 1.60 -3.17 -19.81
N LYS A 271 2.85 -3.62 -19.59
CA LYS A 271 3.97 -3.28 -20.49
C LYS A 271 3.75 -3.81 -21.90
N SER A 272 3.14 -5.00 -22.04
CA SER A 272 2.87 -5.63 -23.34
C SER A 272 1.83 -4.89 -24.18
N LEU A 273 0.93 -4.13 -23.54
CA LEU A 273 -0.08 -3.31 -24.21
C LEU A 273 0.42 -1.89 -24.54
N GLY A 274 1.64 -1.54 -24.14
CA GLY A 274 2.20 -0.20 -24.36
C GLY A 274 1.47 0.94 -23.65
N ASN A 275 0.56 0.61 -22.72
CA ASN A 275 -0.22 1.58 -21.94
C ASN A 275 0.34 1.79 -20.51
N PHE A 276 1.56 1.36 -20.27
CA PHE A 276 2.26 1.54 -19.01
C PHE A 276 2.64 3.01 -18.81
N ARG A 277 2.32 3.61 -17.67
CA ARG A 277 2.65 4.99 -17.33
C ARG A 277 3.39 5.05 -16.00
N THR A 278 4.55 5.68 -16.00
CA THR A 278 5.30 5.98 -14.78
C THR A 278 4.79 7.26 -14.13
N VAL A 279 4.99 7.39 -12.82
CA VAL A 279 4.71 8.64 -12.09
C VAL A 279 5.54 9.79 -12.66
N ARG A 280 6.78 9.50 -13.07
CA ARG A 280 7.68 10.48 -13.68
C ARG A 280 7.12 11.05 -14.99
N GLU A 281 6.60 10.21 -15.90
CA GLU A 281 5.95 10.68 -17.14
C GLU A 281 4.73 11.54 -16.87
N ILE A 282 3.97 11.24 -15.78
CA ILE A 282 2.85 12.10 -15.37
C ILE A 282 3.35 13.45 -14.86
N SER A 283 4.47 13.48 -14.13
CA SER A 283 5.03 14.73 -13.60
C SER A 283 5.52 15.71 -14.66
N GLU A 284 5.75 15.24 -15.88
CA GLU A 284 6.08 16.12 -17.02
C GLU A 284 4.88 16.94 -17.52
N GLN A 285 3.66 16.50 -17.22
CA GLN A 285 2.41 17.14 -17.70
C GLN A 285 1.58 17.74 -16.58
N TYR A 286 1.64 17.18 -15.38
CA TYR A 286 0.82 17.55 -14.23
C TYR A 286 1.65 17.67 -12.96
N ASP A 287 1.28 18.58 -12.09
CA ASP A 287 1.71 18.52 -10.70
C ASP A 287 1.24 17.19 -10.09
N LEU A 288 2.12 16.50 -9.37
CA LEU A 288 1.79 15.22 -8.78
C LEU A 288 0.73 15.30 -7.68
N GLN A 289 0.43 16.48 -7.15
CA GLN A 289 -0.74 16.71 -6.29
C GLN A 289 -2.06 16.48 -7.06
N VAL A 290 -2.09 16.76 -8.37
CA VAL A 290 -3.24 16.44 -9.22
C VAL A 290 -3.42 14.93 -9.34
N LEU A 291 -2.33 14.18 -9.52
CA LEU A 291 -2.37 12.71 -9.51
C LEU A 291 -2.89 12.18 -8.16
N ARG A 292 -2.39 12.72 -7.04
CA ARG A 292 -2.89 12.38 -5.71
C ARG A 292 -4.39 12.64 -5.59
N PHE A 293 -4.84 13.82 -5.97
CA PHE A 293 -6.24 14.21 -5.93
C PHE A 293 -7.10 13.30 -6.81
N PHE A 294 -6.64 13.00 -8.04
CA PHE A 294 -7.29 12.06 -8.93
C PHE A 294 -7.49 10.68 -8.29
N MET A 295 -6.46 10.13 -7.62
CA MET A 295 -6.54 8.82 -6.96
C MET A 295 -7.56 8.79 -5.81
N LEU A 296 -7.80 9.93 -5.16
CA LEU A 296 -8.73 10.07 -4.03
C LEU A 296 -10.19 10.34 -4.46
N ASN A 297 -10.44 10.64 -5.74
CA ASN A 297 -11.79 10.88 -6.26
C ASN A 297 -12.70 9.65 -6.31
N ALA A 298 -12.14 8.46 -6.17
CA ALA A 298 -12.89 7.21 -6.09
C ALA A 298 -12.60 6.51 -4.76
N HIS A 299 -13.58 5.77 -4.27
CA HIS A 299 -13.37 4.91 -3.12
C HIS A 299 -12.22 3.93 -3.38
N TYR A 300 -11.35 3.69 -2.40
CA TYR A 300 -10.13 2.89 -2.60
C TYR A 300 -10.40 1.46 -3.08
N ARG A 301 -11.52 0.86 -2.71
CA ARG A 301 -11.94 -0.48 -3.15
C ARG A 301 -12.61 -0.53 -4.52
N SER A 302 -12.86 0.62 -5.14
CA SER A 302 -13.42 0.68 -6.49
C SER A 302 -12.30 0.75 -7.53
N PRO A 303 -12.40 0.00 -8.65
CA PRO A 303 -11.49 0.20 -9.77
C PRO A 303 -11.51 1.65 -10.24
N LEU A 304 -10.34 2.18 -10.55
CA LEU A 304 -10.17 3.55 -11.03
C LEU A 304 -9.67 3.53 -12.48
N ASN A 305 -10.30 4.31 -13.35
CA ASN A 305 -9.85 4.44 -14.72
C ASN A 305 -9.05 5.73 -14.90
N PHE A 306 -7.82 5.62 -15.37
CA PHE A 306 -6.97 6.76 -15.70
C PHE A 306 -7.17 7.15 -17.17
N SER A 307 -7.42 8.44 -17.40
CA SER A 307 -7.43 9.07 -18.73
C SER A 307 -7.03 10.53 -18.64
N ALA A 308 -6.60 11.13 -19.76
CA ALA A 308 -6.23 12.54 -19.82
C ALA A 308 -7.38 13.46 -19.41
N ASP A 309 -8.60 13.18 -19.87
CA ASP A 309 -9.79 13.99 -19.54
C ASP A 309 -10.09 13.96 -18.03
N LEU A 310 -9.93 12.83 -17.39
CA LEU A 310 -10.14 12.70 -15.94
C LEU A 310 -9.04 13.40 -15.13
N MET A 311 -7.81 13.43 -15.64
CA MET A 311 -6.72 14.18 -15.03
C MET A 311 -6.95 15.70 -15.15
N GLU A 312 -7.42 16.20 -16.29
CA GLU A 312 -7.81 17.61 -16.44
C GLU A 312 -8.98 17.99 -15.54
N ALA A 313 -9.96 17.11 -15.42
CA ALA A 313 -11.07 17.32 -14.47
C ALA A 313 -10.58 17.37 -13.02
N ALA A 314 -9.65 16.50 -12.64
CA ALA A 314 -9.04 16.49 -11.32
C ALA A 314 -8.22 17.75 -11.05
N LYS A 315 -7.47 18.25 -12.03
CA LYS A 315 -6.72 19.51 -11.96
C LYS A 315 -7.64 20.68 -11.66
N ASN A 316 -8.67 20.87 -12.50
CA ASN A 316 -9.65 21.95 -12.33
C ASN A 316 -10.37 21.88 -10.98
N ALA A 317 -10.67 20.66 -10.51
CA ALA A 317 -11.32 20.45 -9.22
C ALA A 317 -10.39 20.80 -8.04
N LEU A 318 -9.12 20.42 -8.11
CA LEU A 318 -8.12 20.76 -7.09
C LEU A 318 -7.87 22.27 -7.05
N GLU A 319 -7.75 22.94 -8.21
CA GLU A 319 -7.59 24.40 -8.31
C GLU A 319 -8.72 25.12 -7.59
N ARG A 320 -9.97 24.69 -7.77
CA ARG A 320 -11.13 25.29 -7.05
C ARG A 320 -11.00 25.22 -5.53
N ILE A 321 -10.46 24.13 -4.98
CA ILE A 321 -10.25 23.99 -3.54
C ILE A 321 -9.11 24.89 -3.07
N THR A 322 -8.00 24.90 -3.80
CA THR A 322 -6.81 25.69 -3.44
C THR A 322 -7.08 27.20 -3.53
N ASP A 323 -7.80 27.63 -4.56
CA ASP A 323 -8.20 29.03 -4.72
C ASP A 323 -9.15 29.48 -3.60
N ALA A 324 -10.13 28.65 -3.24
CA ALA A 324 -11.01 28.96 -2.12
C ALA A 324 -10.24 29.04 -0.79
N ALA A 325 -9.28 28.15 -0.56
CA ALA A 325 -8.44 28.19 0.62
C ALA A 325 -7.52 29.42 0.65
N ALA A 326 -6.96 29.83 -0.49
CA ALA A 326 -6.17 31.05 -0.63
C ALA A 326 -7.03 32.31 -0.32
N ASN A 327 -8.20 32.39 -0.93
CA ASN A 327 -9.16 33.48 -0.67
C ASN A 327 -9.51 33.61 0.83
N LEU A 328 -9.77 32.51 1.50
CA LEU A 328 -10.07 32.50 2.94
C LEU A 328 -8.88 32.98 3.78
N LYS A 329 -7.64 32.56 3.41
CA LYS A 329 -6.42 33.05 4.07
C LYS A 329 -6.23 34.56 3.92
N ASP A 330 -6.43 35.10 2.72
CA ASP A 330 -6.29 36.51 2.44
C ASP A 330 -7.33 37.32 3.22
N ARG A 331 -8.59 36.87 3.27
CA ARG A 331 -9.64 37.52 4.07
C ARG A 331 -9.33 37.46 5.57
N LYS A 332 -8.84 36.31 6.07
CA LYS A 332 -8.39 36.21 7.47
C LYS A 332 -7.26 37.20 7.77
N ALA A 333 -6.31 37.39 6.86
CA ALA A 333 -5.22 38.35 7.01
C ALA A 333 -5.70 39.80 6.98
N ALA A 334 -6.76 40.10 6.23
CA ALA A 334 -7.36 41.41 6.12
C ALA A 334 -8.40 41.75 7.23
N ALA A 335 -8.73 40.78 8.09
CA ALA A 335 -9.70 40.98 9.17
C ALA A 335 -9.20 42.04 10.18
N GLN A 336 -10.08 42.95 10.55
CA GLN A 336 -9.78 44.09 11.46
C GLN A 336 -10.15 43.79 12.92
N THR A 337 -10.79 42.67 13.20
CA THR A 337 -11.27 42.29 14.52
C THR A 337 -11.20 40.78 14.69
N ASP A 338 -10.93 40.34 15.91
CA ASP A 338 -10.92 38.93 16.31
C ASP A 338 -12.26 38.45 16.88
N THR A 339 -13.26 39.34 16.93
CA THR A 339 -14.58 39.02 17.49
C THR A 339 -15.60 38.80 16.38
N ALA A 340 -16.22 37.61 16.38
CA ALA A 340 -17.27 37.27 15.43
C ALA A 340 -18.64 37.86 15.90
N THR A 341 -19.39 38.40 14.96
CA THR A 341 -20.81 38.78 15.14
C THR A 341 -21.67 37.53 15.30
N ASP A 342 -22.91 37.66 15.76
CA ASP A 342 -23.81 36.50 15.90
C ASP A 342 -24.15 35.86 14.54
N ALA A 343 -24.27 36.66 13.47
CA ALA A 343 -24.43 36.13 12.11
C ALA A 343 -23.20 35.32 11.65
N GLU A 344 -21.98 35.77 11.93
CA GLU A 344 -20.75 35.04 11.60
C GLU A 344 -20.62 33.75 12.42
N LYS A 345 -21.05 33.72 13.67
CA LYS A 345 -21.12 32.51 14.50
C LYS A 345 -22.09 31.48 13.92
N GLU A 346 -23.23 31.93 13.39
CA GLU A 346 -24.21 31.07 12.73
C GLU A 346 -23.63 30.48 11.43
N LEU A 347 -22.94 31.27 10.62
CA LEU A 347 -22.23 30.78 9.43
C LEU A 347 -21.14 29.78 9.79
N LEU A 348 -20.39 30.03 10.86
CA LEU A 348 -19.37 29.09 11.32
C LEU A 348 -20.01 27.77 11.78
N ALA A 349 -21.15 27.82 12.47
CA ALA A 349 -21.89 26.61 12.86
C ALA A 349 -22.36 25.82 11.63
N GLN A 350 -22.85 26.51 10.56
CA GLN A 350 -23.20 25.84 9.32
C GLN A 350 -21.97 25.24 8.61
N ALA A 351 -20.82 25.90 8.64
CA ALA A 351 -19.57 25.37 8.11
C ALA A 351 -19.12 24.09 8.84
N GLN A 352 -19.33 23.99 10.15
CA GLN A 352 -19.03 22.81 10.95
C GLN A 352 -19.83 21.57 10.52
N GLU A 353 -21.05 21.74 9.98
CA GLU A 353 -21.82 20.61 9.46
C GLU A 353 -21.15 19.93 8.25
N PHE A 354 -20.41 20.68 7.43
CA PHE A 354 -19.64 20.09 6.32
C PHE A 354 -18.41 19.34 6.82
N VAL A 355 -17.76 19.82 7.89
CA VAL A 355 -16.67 19.10 8.55
C VAL A 355 -17.18 17.77 9.10
N LYS A 356 -18.36 17.77 9.74
CA LYS A 356 -18.99 16.56 10.24
C LYS A 356 -19.32 15.57 9.13
N LYS A 357 -19.87 16.03 8.00
CA LYS A 357 -20.10 15.19 6.82
C LYS A 357 -18.80 14.55 6.28
N PHE A 358 -17.71 15.35 6.26
CA PHE A 358 -16.40 14.85 5.88
C PHE A 358 -15.94 13.72 6.83
N GLU A 359 -16.06 13.94 8.14
CA GLU A 359 -15.68 12.92 9.14
C GLU A 359 -16.56 11.67 9.05
N GLU A 360 -17.88 11.82 8.87
CA GLU A 360 -18.80 10.70 8.68
C GLU A 360 -18.43 9.84 7.45
N ALA A 361 -18.06 10.49 6.34
CA ALA A 361 -17.60 9.80 5.14
C ALA A 361 -16.29 9.07 5.37
N MET A 362 -15.32 9.70 6.00
CA MET A 362 -14.04 9.09 6.31
C MET A 362 -14.13 8.00 7.38
N ASP A 363 -15.03 8.14 8.34
CA ASP A 363 -15.32 7.12 9.36
C ASP A 363 -16.04 5.89 8.79
N ASP A 364 -16.62 5.98 7.59
CA ASP A 364 -17.23 4.86 6.87
C ASP A 364 -16.28 4.30 5.79
N ASP A 365 -15.25 3.60 6.25
CA ASP A 365 -14.32 2.88 5.38
C ASP A 365 -13.46 3.81 4.49
N PHE A 366 -13.04 4.94 5.07
CA PHE A 366 -12.20 5.92 4.37
C PHE A 366 -12.76 6.35 3.01
N ASN A 367 -14.06 6.65 2.95
CA ASN A 367 -14.75 7.04 1.72
C ASN A 367 -14.32 8.45 1.28
N THR A 368 -13.17 8.53 0.62
CA THR A 368 -12.60 9.80 0.14
C THR A 368 -13.48 10.49 -0.90
N ALA A 369 -14.26 9.74 -1.69
CA ALA A 369 -15.14 10.32 -2.69
C ALA A 369 -16.24 11.18 -2.05
N ASP A 370 -16.93 10.65 -1.04
CA ASP A 370 -17.96 11.39 -0.30
C ASP A 370 -17.34 12.49 0.58
N ALA A 371 -16.16 12.24 1.15
CA ALA A 371 -15.40 13.25 1.89
C ALA A 371 -15.04 14.45 1.00
N LEU A 372 -14.60 14.23 -0.24
CA LEU A 372 -14.35 15.29 -1.22
C LEU A 372 -15.65 16.02 -1.61
N ALA A 373 -16.78 15.33 -1.73
CA ALA A 373 -18.06 15.98 -1.95
C ALA A 373 -18.41 16.97 -0.82
N ALA A 374 -18.19 16.58 0.44
CA ALA A 374 -18.38 17.49 1.59
C ALA A 374 -17.45 18.71 1.53
N ILE A 375 -16.19 18.53 1.09
CA ILE A 375 -15.25 19.64 0.88
C ILE A 375 -15.76 20.60 -0.21
N PHE A 376 -16.28 20.08 -1.34
CA PHE A 376 -16.83 20.93 -2.40
C PHE A 376 -18.10 21.69 -1.96
N GLU A 377 -18.94 21.06 -1.12
CA GLU A 377 -20.08 21.75 -0.52
C GLU A 377 -19.60 22.91 0.38
N LEU A 378 -18.58 22.70 1.21
CA LEU A 378 -17.97 23.73 2.04
C LEU A 378 -17.35 24.85 1.19
N VAL A 379 -16.60 24.51 0.14
CA VAL A 379 -16.02 25.50 -0.80
C VAL A 379 -17.11 26.37 -1.42
N LYS A 380 -18.19 25.75 -1.91
CA LYS A 380 -19.35 26.48 -2.46
C LYS A 380 -19.98 27.40 -1.41
N PHE A 381 -20.17 26.91 -0.20
CA PHE A 381 -20.70 27.70 0.92
C PHE A 381 -19.81 28.91 1.22
N CYS A 382 -18.50 28.69 1.37
CA CYS A 382 -17.55 29.78 1.63
C CYS A 382 -17.56 30.82 0.52
N LEU A 383 -17.59 30.43 -0.76
CA LEU A 383 -17.62 31.37 -1.89
C LEU A 383 -18.90 32.20 -1.93
N LEU A 384 -20.06 31.66 -1.56
CA LEU A 384 -21.33 32.41 -1.49
C LEU A 384 -21.30 33.53 -0.49
N TYR A 385 -20.61 33.34 0.65
CA TYR A 385 -20.56 34.33 1.74
C TYR A 385 -19.29 35.21 1.74
N THR A 386 -18.32 34.88 0.87
CA THR A 386 -17.07 35.64 0.76
C THR A 386 -16.91 36.41 -0.57
N SER A 387 -17.75 36.14 -1.56
CA SER A 387 -17.75 36.95 -2.80
C SER A 387 -18.39 38.31 -2.55
N PRO A 388 -17.83 39.45 -3.07
CA PRO A 388 -18.51 40.73 -3.04
C PRO A 388 -19.84 40.59 -3.77
N SER A 389 -20.90 41.18 -3.17
CA SER A 389 -22.21 41.22 -3.82
C SER A 389 -22.08 42.02 -5.14
N PRO A 390 -22.70 41.55 -6.25
CA PRO A 390 -22.74 42.35 -7.48
C PRO A 390 -23.47 43.71 -7.34
N ARG A 391 -23.91 44.07 -6.13
CA ARG A 391 -24.69 45.28 -5.81
C ARG A 391 -23.93 46.25 -4.89
N ASP A 392 -22.67 45.96 -4.50
CA ASP A 392 -21.82 46.84 -3.72
C ASP A 392 -20.83 47.64 -4.68
#